data_230e67c435f86450f2c1afcedcb492e1
#
_entry.id   230e67c435f86450f2c1afcedcb492e1
#
_cell.length_a   1.000
_cell.length_b   1.000
_cell.length_c   1.000
_cell.angle_alpha   90.00
_cell.angle_beta   90.00
_cell.angle_gamma   90.00
#
_symmetry.space_group_name_H-M   'P 1'
#
loop_
_entity.id
_entity.type
_entity.pdbx_description
1 polymer ?
#
loop_
_entity_poly.entity_id
_entity_poly.type
_entity_poly.pdbx_seq_one_letter_code
_entity_poly.pdbx_strand_id
1 'polypeptide(L)'
;MADGTIPPEMQDKYLKIILFETERLTDLTRDLLTLNEFDTKDLLLDKTSFDIHEVIRNTAESFEGTCTAKKITIELLFASRKLHVYADKRKIQQVLYNLLDNAIKFSGTDSSITVETTERGEKVFISVKDNGIGIPRSSLNKIWERFYKTDASRGKDKKGTGLGLSIVKEIIQAHNENINVISTEGVGTEFIFSLQRG
;
A
#
# COMPACT_ATOMS: atom_id res chain seq x y z
N MET A 1 5.17 10.15 33.93
CA MET A 1 5.63 11.52 33.61
C MET A 1 5.20 12.54 34.64
N ALA A 2 3.99 12.45 35.17
CA ALA A 2 3.50 13.37 36.22
C ALA A 2 4.11 13.16 37.62
N ASP A 3 4.79 12.02 37.86
CA ASP A 3 5.38 11.63 39.13
C ASP A 3 6.91 11.91 39.24
N GLY A 4 7.49 12.55 38.22
CA GLY A 4 8.93 12.92 38.21
C GLY A 4 9.91 11.76 38.05
N THR A 5 9.43 10.55 37.79
CA THR A 5 10.26 9.34 37.61
C THR A 5 11.13 9.34 36.36
N ILE A 6 10.81 10.18 35.37
CA ILE A 6 11.57 10.29 34.10
C ILE A 6 12.36 11.61 34.09
N PRO A 7 13.71 11.56 33.99
CA PRO A 7 14.54 12.76 33.88
C PRO A 7 14.09 13.62 32.67
N PRO A 8 14.13 14.97 32.79
CA PRO A 8 13.70 15.88 31.74
C PRO A 8 14.37 15.61 30.36
N GLU A 9 15.67 15.28 30.37
CA GLU A 9 16.43 14.95 29.16
C GLU A 9 15.95 13.68 28.43
N MET A 10 15.20 12.80 29.11
CA MET A 10 14.65 11.58 28.53
C MET A 10 13.16 11.70 28.13
N GLN A 11 12.48 12.77 28.53
CA GLN A 11 11.05 12.94 28.28
C GLN A 11 10.74 12.98 26.80
N ASP A 12 11.48 13.72 25.98
CA ASP A 12 11.31 13.79 24.52
C ASP A 12 11.47 12.43 23.86
N LYS A 13 12.39 11.61 24.32
CA LYS A 13 12.58 10.24 23.82
C LYS A 13 11.36 9.39 24.10
N TYR A 14 10.84 9.41 25.32
CA TYR A 14 9.67 8.62 25.69
C TYR A 14 8.40 9.13 25.03
N LEU A 15 8.23 10.44 24.85
CA LEU A 15 7.11 11.02 24.11
C LEU A 15 7.10 10.55 22.65
N LYS A 16 8.26 10.53 22.00
CA LYS A 16 8.38 9.99 20.63
C LYS A 16 8.04 8.51 20.55
N ILE A 17 8.44 7.71 21.55
CA ILE A 17 8.11 6.28 21.61
C ILE A 17 6.58 6.11 21.79
N ILE A 18 5.96 6.86 22.71
CA ILE A 18 4.52 6.79 22.96
C ILE A 18 3.75 7.18 21.68
N LEU A 19 4.14 8.27 21.03
CA LEU A 19 3.52 8.70 19.78
C LEU A 19 3.63 7.61 18.71
N PHE A 20 4.83 7.07 18.51
CA PHE A 20 5.07 5.99 17.55
C PHE A 20 4.20 4.76 17.81
N GLU A 21 4.12 4.28 19.06
CA GLU A 21 3.29 3.10 19.38
C GLU A 21 1.79 3.41 19.30
N THR A 22 1.37 4.63 19.63
CA THR A 22 -0.03 5.05 19.49
C THR A 22 -0.46 5.09 18.02
N GLU A 23 0.35 5.66 17.15
CA GLU A 23 0.09 5.65 15.70
C GLU A 23 0.03 4.22 15.15
N ARG A 24 0.98 3.37 15.55
CA ARG A 24 1.02 1.96 15.15
C ARG A 24 -0.23 1.18 15.60
N LEU A 25 -0.70 1.40 16.83
CA LEU A 25 -1.94 0.78 17.33
C LEU A 25 -3.17 1.28 16.57
N THR A 26 -3.22 2.57 16.25
CA THR A 26 -4.30 3.17 15.45
C THR A 26 -4.37 2.54 14.07
N ASP A 27 -3.22 2.41 13.38
CA ASP A 27 -3.15 1.77 12.07
C ASP A 27 -3.56 0.30 12.14
N LEU A 28 -3.06 -0.45 13.14
CA LEU A 28 -3.43 -1.85 13.37
C LEU A 28 -4.94 -2.02 13.59
N THR A 29 -5.54 -1.16 14.42
CA THR A 29 -6.98 -1.22 14.72
C THR A 29 -7.81 -0.95 13.45
N ARG A 30 -7.41 0.04 12.65
CA ARG A 30 -8.07 0.35 11.37
C ARG A 30 -7.97 -0.81 10.38
N ASP A 31 -6.79 -1.42 10.26
CA ASP A 31 -6.54 -2.56 9.38
C ASP A 31 -7.40 -3.77 9.80
N LEU A 32 -7.47 -4.07 11.11
CA LEU A 32 -8.28 -5.15 11.65
C LEU A 32 -9.78 -4.93 11.43
N LEU A 33 -10.27 -3.71 11.62
CA LEU A 33 -11.67 -3.37 11.33
C LEU A 33 -11.98 -3.57 9.85
N THR A 34 -11.08 -3.14 8.96
CA THR A 34 -11.21 -3.36 7.52
C THR A 34 -11.28 -4.85 7.19
N LEU A 35 -10.40 -5.69 7.75
CA LEU A 35 -10.42 -7.14 7.51
C LEU A 35 -11.69 -7.81 8.05
N ASN A 36 -12.20 -7.36 9.19
CA ASN A 36 -13.43 -7.89 9.75
C ASN A 36 -14.65 -7.64 8.86
N GLU A 37 -14.69 -6.51 8.11
CA GLU A 37 -15.73 -6.25 7.11
C GLU A 37 -15.77 -7.32 6.01
N PHE A 38 -14.61 -7.88 5.63
CA PHE A 38 -14.53 -8.96 4.63
C PHE A 38 -14.92 -10.33 5.21
N ASP A 39 -14.59 -10.60 6.48
CA ASP A 39 -14.86 -11.88 7.13
C ASP A 39 -16.38 -12.09 7.37
N THR A 40 -17.16 -11.02 7.55
CA THR A 40 -18.62 -11.08 7.83
C THR A 40 -19.48 -11.30 6.60
N LYS A 41 -18.92 -11.42 5.39
CA LYS A 41 -19.64 -11.56 4.10
C LYS A 41 -20.67 -10.47 3.79
N ASP A 42 -20.74 -9.42 4.62
CA ASP A 42 -21.67 -8.30 4.47
C ASP A 42 -21.06 -7.11 3.73
N LEU A 43 -19.89 -7.31 3.10
CA LEU A 43 -19.24 -6.23 2.37
C LEU A 43 -20.04 -5.88 1.11
N LEU A 44 -20.93 -4.93 1.23
CA LEU A 44 -21.57 -4.28 0.09
C LEU A 44 -20.57 -3.24 -0.47
N LEU A 45 -19.98 -3.55 -1.63
CA LEU A 45 -19.15 -2.59 -2.35
C LEU A 45 -20.04 -1.51 -2.98
N ASP A 46 -19.72 -0.26 -2.72
CA ASP A 46 -20.35 0.91 -3.38
C ASP A 46 -19.66 1.18 -4.72
N LYS A 47 -19.96 0.33 -5.73
CA LYS A 47 -19.33 0.41 -7.04
C LYS A 47 -19.94 1.53 -7.89
N THR A 48 -19.09 2.42 -8.38
CA THR A 48 -19.44 3.52 -9.27
C THR A 48 -18.42 3.62 -10.42
N SER A 49 -18.80 4.28 -11.51
CA SER A 49 -17.83 4.62 -12.57
C SER A 49 -17.08 5.89 -12.19
N PHE A 50 -15.73 5.84 -12.22
CA PHE A 50 -14.87 6.99 -11.93
C PHE A 50 -13.57 6.93 -12.71
N ASP A 51 -12.89 8.09 -12.87
CA ASP A 51 -11.58 8.18 -13.50
C ASP A 51 -10.48 7.66 -12.55
N ILE A 52 -9.88 6.52 -12.87
CA ILE A 52 -8.82 5.90 -12.06
C ILE A 52 -7.56 6.77 -12.02
N HIS A 53 -7.28 7.53 -13.07
CA HIS A 53 -6.10 8.41 -13.10
C HIS A 53 -6.19 9.53 -12.05
N GLU A 54 -7.39 10.03 -11.77
CA GLU A 54 -7.60 11.00 -10.69
C GLU A 54 -7.25 10.39 -9.32
N VAL A 55 -7.70 9.15 -9.07
CA VAL A 55 -7.43 8.46 -7.80
C VAL A 55 -5.94 8.16 -7.66
N ILE A 56 -5.27 7.73 -8.73
CA ILE A 56 -3.82 7.49 -8.73
C ILE A 56 -3.07 8.78 -8.42
N ARG A 57 -3.36 9.90 -9.11
CA ARG A 57 -2.72 11.19 -8.86
C ARG A 57 -2.88 11.65 -7.42
N ASN A 58 -4.10 11.70 -6.91
CA ASN A 58 -4.39 12.15 -5.55
C ASN A 58 -3.68 11.26 -4.50
N THR A 59 -3.60 9.94 -4.76
CA THR A 59 -2.89 9.04 -3.85
C THR A 59 -1.38 9.27 -3.91
N ALA A 60 -0.79 9.45 -5.10
CA ALA A 60 0.64 9.74 -5.24
C ALA A 60 1.02 11.08 -4.59
N GLU A 61 0.20 12.12 -4.77
CA GLU A 61 0.39 13.44 -4.15
C GLU A 61 0.41 13.36 -2.61
N SER A 62 -0.37 12.46 -2.00
CA SER A 62 -0.36 12.29 -0.54
C SER A 62 0.99 11.83 0.02
N PHE A 63 1.87 11.28 -0.81
CA PHE A 63 3.22 10.85 -0.45
C PHE A 63 4.33 11.86 -0.81
N GLU A 64 4.01 13.02 -1.41
CA GLU A 64 5.00 14.00 -1.89
C GLU A 64 6.05 14.35 -0.84
N GLY A 65 5.64 14.64 0.40
CA GLY A 65 6.56 14.97 1.49
C GLY A 65 7.50 13.83 1.84
N THR A 66 7.00 12.57 1.87
CA THR A 66 7.82 11.39 2.15
C THR A 66 8.77 11.09 1.01
N CYS A 67 8.30 11.20 -0.22
CA CYS A 67 9.10 11.00 -1.43
C CYS A 67 10.22 12.03 -1.53
N THR A 68 9.92 13.30 -1.30
CA THR A 68 10.93 14.37 -1.27
C THR A 68 12.02 14.10 -0.21
N ALA A 69 11.63 13.72 1.02
CA ALA A 69 12.58 13.42 2.09
C ALA A 69 13.49 12.22 1.77
N LYS A 70 13.01 11.23 1.01
CA LYS A 70 13.77 10.05 0.58
C LYS A 70 14.39 10.18 -0.81
N LYS A 71 14.14 11.29 -1.53
CA LYS A 71 14.51 11.48 -2.94
C LYS A 71 13.97 10.37 -3.84
N ILE A 72 12.72 9.98 -3.64
CA ILE A 72 12.01 9.01 -4.47
C ILE A 72 11.19 9.77 -5.49
N THR A 73 11.24 9.35 -6.77
CA THR A 73 10.40 9.87 -7.84
C THR A 73 9.26 8.91 -8.11
N ILE A 74 8.01 9.40 -8.12
CA ILE A 74 6.85 8.62 -8.60
C ILE A 74 6.54 9.06 -10.03
N GLU A 75 6.66 8.13 -10.97
CA GLU A 75 6.35 8.33 -12.39
C GLU A 75 4.97 7.75 -12.68
N LEU A 76 4.10 8.54 -13.35
CA LEU A 76 2.75 8.13 -13.73
C LEU A 76 2.67 7.97 -15.24
N LEU A 77 2.50 6.72 -15.71
CA LEU A 77 2.41 6.37 -17.12
C LEU A 77 0.96 5.96 -17.45
N PHE A 78 0.22 6.87 -18.06
CA PHE A 78 -1.19 6.66 -18.35
C PHE A 78 -1.41 6.35 -19.85
N ALA A 79 -2.14 5.26 -20.12
CA ALA A 79 -2.48 4.84 -21.48
C ALA A 79 -3.34 5.87 -22.24
N SER A 80 -4.11 6.72 -21.51
CA SER A 80 -5.05 7.70 -22.08
C SER A 80 -5.17 8.91 -21.16
N ARG A 81 -5.85 9.97 -21.64
CA ARG A 81 -6.08 11.17 -20.82
C ARG A 81 -7.02 10.92 -19.64
N LYS A 82 -8.04 10.09 -19.82
CA LYS A 82 -9.00 9.65 -18.79
C LYS A 82 -9.28 8.17 -18.99
N LEU A 83 -9.43 7.45 -17.90
CA LEU A 83 -9.71 6.02 -17.92
C LEU A 83 -10.70 5.68 -16.83
N HIS A 84 -11.93 5.32 -17.22
CA HIS A 84 -12.97 4.99 -16.27
C HIS A 84 -12.94 3.51 -15.91
N VAL A 85 -13.16 3.24 -14.63
CA VAL A 85 -13.31 1.91 -14.05
C VAL A 85 -14.61 1.83 -13.26
N TYR A 86 -15.21 0.64 -13.16
CA TYR A 86 -16.39 0.38 -12.35
C TYR A 86 -15.99 -0.38 -11.08
N ALA A 87 -15.85 0.35 -9.97
CA ALA A 87 -15.34 -0.19 -8.71
C ALA A 87 -15.79 0.68 -7.52
N ASP A 88 -15.49 0.24 -6.30
CA ASP A 88 -15.61 1.06 -5.10
C ASP A 88 -14.38 1.99 -4.99
N LYS A 89 -14.60 3.29 -5.25
CA LYS A 89 -13.54 4.31 -5.30
C LYS A 89 -12.71 4.35 -4.01
N ARG A 90 -13.34 4.22 -2.83
CA ARG A 90 -12.64 4.29 -1.53
C ARG A 90 -11.77 3.07 -1.31
N LYS A 91 -12.28 1.89 -1.62
CA LYS A 91 -11.53 0.63 -1.50
C LYS A 91 -10.37 0.57 -2.49
N ILE A 92 -10.54 1.07 -3.73
CA ILE A 92 -9.44 1.14 -4.70
C ILE A 92 -8.39 2.18 -4.29
N GLN A 93 -8.79 3.32 -3.72
CA GLN A 93 -7.84 4.27 -3.13
C GLN A 93 -7.02 3.62 -2.01
N GLN A 94 -7.63 2.78 -1.16
CA GLN A 94 -6.92 2.03 -0.11
C GLN A 94 -5.92 1.02 -0.70
N VAL A 95 -6.28 0.34 -1.80
CA VAL A 95 -5.36 -0.55 -2.54
C VAL A 95 -4.13 0.22 -3.00
N LEU A 96 -4.34 1.33 -3.71
CA LEU A 96 -3.25 2.17 -4.23
C LEU A 96 -2.36 2.72 -3.12
N TYR A 97 -2.98 3.19 -2.03
CA TYR A 97 -2.24 3.66 -0.86
C TYR A 97 -1.32 2.57 -0.29
N ASN A 98 -1.84 1.37 -0.04
CA ASN A 98 -1.07 0.25 0.51
C ASN A 98 0.08 -0.19 -0.42
N LEU A 99 -0.15 -0.21 -1.73
CA LEU A 99 0.88 -0.59 -2.70
C LEU A 99 1.97 0.49 -2.80
N LEU A 100 1.60 1.77 -2.86
CA LEU A 100 2.56 2.89 -2.89
C LEU A 100 3.34 3.01 -1.58
N ASP A 101 2.68 2.87 -0.43
CA ASP A 101 3.34 2.88 0.88
C ASP A 101 4.40 1.77 0.98
N ASN A 102 4.07 0.56 0.53
CA ASN A 102 5.03 -0.54 0.45
C ASN A 102 6.18 -0.22 -0.51
N ALA A 103 5.91 0.27 -1.71
CA ALA A 103 6.92 0.66 -2.68
C ALA A 103 7.89 1.68 -2.09
N ILE A 104 7.38 2.73 -1.42
CA ILE A 104 8.18 3.79 -0.77
C ILE A 104 8.99 3.25 0.43
N LYS A 105 8.40 2.34 1.22
CA LYS A 105 9.06 1.76 2.40
C LYS A 105 10.25 0.89 2.03
N PHE A 106 10.09 0.08 0.98
CA PHE A 106 11.10 -0.91 0.60
C PHE A 106 12.07 -0.43 -0.48
N SER A 107 11.83 0.74 -1.08
CA SER A 107 12.78 1.43 -1.93
C SER A 107 13.91 2.10 -1.12
N GLY A 108 15.05 2.25 -1.76
CA GLY A 108 16.18 3.04 -1.24
C GLY A 108 15.98 4.53 -1.47
N THR A 109 16.99 5.33 -1.08
CA THR A 109 17.11 6.73 -1.50
C THR A 109 17.47 6.80 -2.99
N ASP A 110 17.11 7.91 -3.64
CA ASP A 110 17.39 8.16 -5.07
C ASP A 110 16.80 7.06 -5.99
N SER A 111 15.59 6.55 -5.67
CA SER A 111 14.90 5.50 -6.39
C SER A 111 13.67 6.01 -7.13
N SER A 112 13.11 5.18 -8.03
CA SER A 112 11.88 5.48 -8.76
C SER A 112 10.81 4.44 -8.49
N ILE A 113 9.56 4.91 -8.49
CA ILE A 113 8.35 4.08 -8.45
C ILE A 113 7.53 4.46 -9.67
N THR A 114 7.12 3.49 -10.46
CA THR A 114 6.30 3.70 -11.65
C THR A 114 4.89 3.18 -11.40
N VAL A 115 3.89 4.01 -11.66
CA VAL A 115 2.48 3.59 -11.70
C VAL A 115 2.01 3.66 -13.14
N GLU A 116 1.63 2.52 -13.69
CA GLU A 116 1.21 2.41 -15.08
C GLU A 116 -0.23 1.92 -15.19
N THR A 117 -0.98 2.42 -16.19
CA THR A 117 -2.30 1.91 -16.54
C THR A 117 -2.32 1.44 -17.98
N THR A 118 -2.88 0.25 -18.22
CA THR A 118 -3.08 -0.30 -19.56
C THR A 118 -4.49 -0.83 -19.73
N GLU A 119 -5.05 -0.74 -20.94
CA GLU A 119 -6.36 -1.27 -21.27
C GLU A 119 -6.21 -2.56 -22.09
N ARG A 120 -6.96 -3.60 -21.74
CA ARG A 120 -7.04 -4.86 -22.49
C ARG A 120 -8.47 -5.39 -22.49
N GLY A 121 -9.18 -5.20 -23.59
CA GLY A 121 -10.60 -5.55 -23.69
C GLY A 121 -11.45 -4.77 -22.68
N GLU A 122 -12.25 -5.47 -21.92
CA GLU A 122 -13.13 -4.91 -20.90
C GLU A 122 -12.44 -4.69 -19.54
N LYS A 123 -11.11 -4.80 -19.48
CA LYS A 123 -10.35 -4.63 -18.24
C LYS A 123 -9.30 -3.56 -18.34
N VAL A 124 -9.12 -2.90 -17.21
CA VAL A 124 -8.04 -1.95 -16.95
C VAL A 124 -7.05 -2.62 -16.01
N PHE A 125 -5.79 -2.64 -16.38
CA PHE A 125 -4.70 -3.13 -15.54
C PHE A 125 -3.94 -1.95 -14.96
N ILE A 126 -3.70 -2.00 -13.66
CA ILE A 126 -2.93 -1.01 -12.92
C ILE A 126 -1.70 -1.73 -12.35
N SER A 127 -0.52 -1.22 -12.69
CA SER A 127 0.78 -1.70 -12.19
C SER A 127 1.39 -0.67 -11.26
N VAL A 128 1.93 -1.12 -10.12
CA VAL A 128 2.78 -0.34 -9.21
C VAL A 128 4.11 -1.06 -9.11
N LYS A 129 5.15 -0.46 -9.65
CA LYS A 129 6.50 -1.03 -9.77
C LYS A 129 7.51 -0.19 -9.00
N ASP A 130 8.33 -0.83 -8.17
CA ASP A 130 9.46 -0.24 -7.49
C ASP A 130 10.78 -0.92 -7.89
N ASN A 131 11.89 -0.23 -7.68
CA ASN A 131 13.25 -0.73 -7.81
C ASN A 131 13.91 -0.94 -6.43
N GLY A 132 13.12 -1.39 -5.47
CA GLY A 132 13.54 -1.62 -4.09
C GLY A 132 14.25 -2.96 -3.86
N ILE A 133 14.18 -3.44 -2.62
CA ILE A 133 14.87 -4.68 -2.20
C ILE A 133 14.29 -5.95 -2.83
N GLY A 134 13.12 -5.90 -3.44
CA GLY A 134 12.42 -7.06 -3.95
C GLY A 134 11.94 -8.02 -2.85
N ILE A 135 11.35 -9.14 -3.28
CA ILE A 135 10.76 -10.16 -2.41
C ILE A 135 11.42 -11.51 -2.72
N PRO A 136 11.97 -12.21 -1.71
CA PRO A 136 12.50 -13.55 -1.88
C PRO A 136 11.45 -14.51 -2.46
N ARG A 137 11.85 -15.37 -3.39
CA ARG A 137 10.95 -16.33 -4.07
C ARG A 137 10.16 -17.20 -3.09
N SER A 138 10.76 -17.58 -1.97
CA SER A 138 10.12 -18.38 -0.89
C SER A 138 8.99 -17.62 -0.17
N SER A 139 8.96 -16.31 -0.30
CA SER A 139 7.99 -15.42 0.36
C SER A 139 6.83 -15.00 -0.55
N LEU A 140 6.94 -15.13 -1.88
CA LEU A 140 5.95 -14.62 -2.84
C LEU A 140 4.52 -15.12 -2.59
N ASN A 141 4.35 -16.37 -2.17
CA ASN A 141 3.04 -16.92 -1.85
C ASN A 141 2.54 -16.48 -0.46
N LYS A 142 3.46 -16.14 0.45
CA LYS A 142 3.15 -15.82 1.85
C LYS A 142 2.87 -14.34 2.10
N ILE A 143 3.30 -13.45 1.20
CA ILE A 143 3.10 -11.99 1.39
C ILE A 143 1.63 -11.58 1.49
N TRP A 144 0.71 -12.44 1.08
CA TRP A 144 -0.73 -12.25 1.13
C TRP A 144 -1.37 -12.71 2.45
N GLU A 145 -0.58 -13.40 3.31
CA GLU A 145 -1.04 -13.86 4.61
C GLU A 145 -1.07 -12.69 5.62
N ARG A 146 -2.06 -12.70 6.49
CA ARG A 146 -2.19 -11.69 7.55
C ARG A 146 -0.98 -11.75 8.49
N PHE A 147 -0.44 -10.60 8.89
CA PHE A 147 0.72 -10.43 9.77
C PHE A 147 2.05 -10.97 9.22
N TYR A 148 2.08 -11.40 7.95
CA TYR A 148 3.31 -11.88 7.36
C TYR A 148 4.28 -10.74 7.06
N LYS A 149 5.53 -10.93 7.41
CA LYS A 149 6.66 -10.05 7.09
C LYS A 149 7.88 -10.88 6.73
N THR A 150 8.58 -10.52 5.66
CA THR A 150 9.89 -11.11 5.35
C THR A 150 10.93 -10.65 6.37
N ASP A 151 12.02 -11.39 6.55
CA ASP A 151 13.09 -11.00 7.49
C ASP A 151 13.70 -9.65 7.10
N ALA A 152 13.88 -9.40 5.81
CA ALA A 152 14.34 -8.10 5.29
C ALA A 152 13.35 -6.97 5.61
N SER A 153 12.04 -7.22 5.56
CA SER A 153 11.02 -6.22 5.90
C SER A 153 10.93 -5.93 7.40
N ARG A 154 11.20 -6.91 8.26
CA ARG A 154 11.23 -6.72 9.72
C ARG A 154 12.28 -5.69 10.15
N GLY A 155 13.41 -5.63 9.45
CA GLY A 155 14.47 -4.67 9.71
C GLY A 155 14.14 -3.24 9.24
N LYS A 156 13.50 -3.10 8.08
CA LYS A 156 13.20 -1.79 7.45
C LYS A 156 11.87 -1.18 7.89
N ASP A 157 10.84 -2.01 8.08
CA ASP A 157 9.50 -1.55 8.46
C ASP A 157 9.12 -2.01 9.86
N LYS A 158 9.64 -1.30 10.86
CA LYS A 158 9.30 -1.55 12.27
C LYS A 158 7.86 -1.16 12.61
N LYS A 159 7.26 -0.25 11.85
CA LYS A 159 5.91 0.29 12.09
C LYS A 159 4.81 -0.52 11.41
N GLY A 160 5.10 -1.18 10.27
CA GLY A 160 4.10 -1.90 9.50
C GLY A 160 3.40 -3.01 10.27
N THR A 161 2.12 -3.18 10.01
CA THR A 161 1.25 -4.18 10.66
C THR A 161 1.39 -5.58 10.04
N GLY A 162 1.84 -5.67 8.79
CA GLY A 162 1.83 -6.90 7.99
C GLY A 162 0.44 -7.25 7.45
N LEU A 163 -0.49 -6.28 7.46
CA LEU A 163 -1.88 -6.47 7.01
C LEU A 163 -2.15 -5.81 5.65
N GLY A 164 -1.34 -4.84 5.22
CA GLY A 164 -1.61 -4.05 4.03
C GLY A 164 -1.82 -4.88 2.76
N LEU A 165 -0.96 -5.89 2.48
CA LEU A 165 -1.10 -6.73 1.29
C LEU A 165 -2.26 -7.73 1.39
N SER A 166 -2.59 -8.24 2.56
CA SER A 166 -3.80 -9.07 2.74
C SER A 166 -5.07 -8.24 2.51
N ILE A 167 -5.12 -6.99 2.98
CA ILE A 167 -6.22 -6.06 2.70
C ILE A 167 -6.34 -5.79 1.18
N VAL A 168 -5.22 -5.55 0.50
CA VAL A 168 -5.20 -5.36 -0.96
C VAL A 168 -5.82 -6.56 -1.66
N LYS A 169 -5.41 -7.77 -1.31
CA LYS A 169 -5.93 -9.00 -1.89
C LYS A 169 -7.44 -9.15 -1.67
N GLU A 170 -7.91 -8.95 -0.44
CA GLU A 170 -9.34 -9.04 -0.09
C GLU A 170 -10.17 -8.02 -0.89
N ILE A 171 -9.72 -6.76 -0.98
CA ILE A 171 -10.41 -5.73 -1.76
C ILE A 171 -10.52 -6.14 -3.23
N ILE A 172 -9.43 -6.56 -3.85
CA ILE A 172 -9.43 -6.92 -5.28
C ILE A 172 -10.31 -8.16 -5.52
N GLN A 173 -10.23 -9.17 -4.65
CA GLN A 173 -11.09 -10.35 -4.73
C GLN A 173 -12.58 -10.03 -4.53
N ALA A 174 -12.93 -9.12 -3.62
CA ALA A 174 -14.31 -8.66 -3.45
C ALA A 174 -14.85 -7.95 -4.70
N HIS A 175 -13.97 -7.35 -5.52
CA HIS A 175 -14.35 -6.80 -6.82
C HIS A 175 -14.51 -7.87 -7.93
N ASN A 176 -14.27 -9.17 -7.64
CA ASN A 176 -14.17 -10.29 -8.59
C ASN A 176 -13.01 -10.08 -9.59
N GLU A 177 -11.92 -9.48 -9.13
CA GLU A 177 -10.74 -9.16 -9.90
C GLU A 177 -9.50 -9.85 -9.33
N ASN A 178 -8.38 -9.74 -10.04
CA ASN A 178 -7.14 -10.43 -9.69
C ASN A 178 -6.01 -9.44 -9.39
N ILE A 179 -5.13 -9.84 -8.49
CA ILE A 179 -3.85 -9.18 -8.25
C ILE A 179 -2.72 -10.20 -8.34
N ASN A 180 -1.64 -9.81 -8.98
CA ASN A 180 -0.42 -10.60 -9.14
C ASN A 180 0.79 -9.80 -8.67
N VAL A 181 1.88 -10.52 -8.40
CA VAL A 181 3.17 -9.96 -8.03
C VAL A 181 4.28 -10.56 -8.88
N ILE A 182 5.16 -9.71 -9.39
CA ILE A 182 6.41 -10.07 -10.05
C ILE A 182 7.51 -9.42 -9.25
N SER A 183 8.43 -10.21 -8.71
CA SER A 183 9.52 -9.65 -7.91
C SER A 183 10.79 -10.49 -8.02
N THR A 184 11.91 -9.78 -7.98
CA THR A 184 13.24 -10.38 -7.89
C THR A 184 14.00 -9.70 -6.75
N GLU A 185 14.50 -10.49 -5.83
CA GLU A 185 15.28 -10.00 -4.68
C GLU A 185 16.49 -9.19 -5.16
N GLY A 186 16.68 -8.02 -4.58
CA GLY A 186 17.74 -7.06 -4.96
C GLY A 186 17.44 -6.23 -6.21
N VAL A 187 16.32 -6.45 -6.91
CA VAL A 187 15.97 -5.74 -8.16
C VAL A 187 14.73 -4.86 -8.00
N GLY A 188 13.67 -5.37 -7.36
CA GLY A 188 12.43 -4.63 -7.14
C GLY A 188 11.19 -5.52 -7.21
N THR A 189 10.03 -4.88 -7.09
CA THR A 189 8.73 -5.52 -7.07
C THR A 189 7.74 -4.80 -7.97
N GLU A 190 6.88 -5.54 -8.63
CA GLU A 190 5.76 -5.04 -9.42
C GLU A 190 4.49 -5.76 -8.98
N PHE A 191 3.51 -4.99 -8.49
CA PHE A 191 2.15 -5.47 -8.23
C PHE A 191 1.25 -5.04 -9.38
N ILE A 192 0.48 -5.98 -9.93
CA ILE A 192 -0.42 -5.73 -11.05
C ILE A 192 -1.82 -6.21 -10.67
N PHE A 193 -2.80 -5.33 -10.69
CA PHE A 193 -4.19 -5.71 -10.48
C PHE A 193 -5.08 -5.24 -11.62
N SER A 194 -6.23 -5.92 -11.78
CA SER A 194 -7.23 -5.59 -12.79
C SER A 194 -8.46 -4.94 -12.16
N LEU A 195 -9.17 -4.13 -12.95
CA LEU A 195 -10.50 -3.62 -12.66
C LEU A 195 -11.36 -3.72 -13.91
N GLN A 196 -12.68 -3.81 -13.73
CA GLN A 196 -13.63 -3.71 -14.83
C GLN A 196 -13.60 -2.29 -15.39
N ARG A 197 -13.59 -2.17 -16.72
CA ARG A 197 -13.76 -0.88 -17.41
C ARG A 197 -15.16 -0.32 -17.14
N GLY A 198 -15.24 0.99 -16.85
CA GLY A 198 -16.47 1.72 -16.52
C GLY A 198 -17.06 2.51 -17.67
#